data_a2323c3502c6ecbbf5853d9f7327d591
#
_entry.id   a2323c3502c6ecbbf5853d9f7327d591
#
_cell.length_a   1.000
_cell.length_b   1.000
_cell.length_c   1.000
_cell.angle_alpha   90.00
_cell.angle_beta   90.00
_cell.angle_gamma   90.00
#
_symmetry.space_group_name_H-M   'P 1'
#
loop_
_entity.id
_entity.type
_entity.pdbx_description
1 polymer ?
#
loop_
_entity_poly.entity_id
_entity_poly.type
_entity_poly.pdbx_seq_one_letter_code
_entity_poly.pdbx_strand_id
1 'polypeptide(L)'
;APSGKAPVAKVEAVDEPVVVETIPIVESVAAEQKAVANTSSADKVVDTYYPLEVGRYWVYVSEDAERGTRTEVERRIVRRESRADQELFYFSDGTVAFREDDKIFEMGPEGGVNVIPTGAEPYVYRSEGLHIEKQIGNLDTVMILGQQRYSHCVQVVTRFRPVDQPEQEMRAYASYYARGIGLVGRELWPPSPGSAPTQTLRDYGPRKM
;
A
#
# COMPACT_ATOMS: atom_id res chain seq x y z
N ALA A 1 -53.55 39.16 2.77
CA ALA A 1 -52.27 38.43 2.72
C ALA A 1 -51.26 39.21 1.89
N PRO A 2 -50.09 39.62 2.41
CA PRO A 2 -49.01 40.10 1.59
C PRO A 2 -47.95 39.00 1.40
N SER A 3 -47.60 38.80 0.15
CA SER A 3 -46.55 37.95 -0.35
C SER A 3 -45.17 38.56 -0.04
N GLY A 4 -44.44 37.92 0.87
CA GLY A 4 -43.06 38.30 1.15
C GLY A 4 -42.08 37.61 0.20
N LYS A 5 -41.45 38.38 -0.67
CA LYS A 5 -40.31 37.96 -1.50
C LYS A 5 -39.06 37.90 -0.65
N ALA A 6 -38.43 36.72 -0.56
CA ALA A 6 -37.12 36.55 0.05
C ALA A 6 -36.01 37.13 -0.88
N PRO A 7 -34.96 37.75 -0.31
CA PRO A 7 -33.85 38.25 -1.12
C PRO A 7 -32.95 37.11 -1.58
N VAL A 8 -32.65 37.15 -2.88
CA VAL A 8 -31.66 36.28 -3.53
C VAL A 8 -30.27 36.78 -3.11
N ALA A 9 -29.52 35.94 -2.39
CA ALA A 9 -28.11 36.19 -2.09
C ALA A 9 -27.28 36.00 -3.36
N LYS A 10 -26.59 37.08 -3.76
CA LYS A 10 -25.66 37.14 -4.87
C LYS A 10 -24.35 36.46 -4.38
N VAL A 11 -24.05 35.31 -4.91
CA VAL A 11 -22.75 34.67 -4.71
C VAL A 11 -21.74 35.34 -5.65
N GLU A 12 -20.83 36.12 -5.09
CA GLU A 12 -19.66 36.62 -5.82
C GLU A 12 -18.68 35.46 -5.96
N ALA A 13 -18.39 35.08 -7.19
CA ALA A 13 -17.32 34.16 -7.53
C ALA A 13 -15.98 34.85 -7.26
N VAL A 14 -15.25 34.39 -6.24
CA VAL A 14 -13.85 34.76 -6.03
C VAL A 14 -13.02 33.81 -6.89
N ASP A 15 -12.53 34.34 -7.99
CA ASP A 15 -11.61 33.70 -8.92
C ASP A 15 -10.18 33.89 -8.34
N GLU A 16 -9.78 33.02 -7.42
CA GLU A 16 -8.37 32.95 -6.98
C GLU A 16 -7.63 31.96 -7.87
N PRO A 17 -6.52 32.35 -8.52
CA PRO A 17 -5.70 31.44 -9.31
C PRO A 17 -5.05 30.42 -8.40
N VAL A 18 -5.34 29.13 -8.65
CA VAL A 18 -4.62 28.01 -8.05
C VAL A 18 -3.17 28.08 -8.50
N VAL A 19 -2.30 28.53 -7.61
CA VAL A 19 -0.85 28.45 -7.79
C VAL A 19 -0.46 26.97 -7.66
N VAL A 20 -0.25 26.34 -8.79
CA VAL A 20 0.39 25.01 -8.84
C VAL A 20 1.86 25.25 -8.50
N GLU A 21 2.24 25.04 -7.25
CA GLU A 21 3.65 24.96 -6.89
C GLU A 21 4.27 23.75 -7.60
N THR A 22 5.06 24.07 -8.62
CA THR A 22 5.92 23.11 -9.30
C THR A 22 6.98 22.67 -8.30
N ILE A 23 6.90 21.43 -7.85
CA ILE A 23 7.95 20.80 -7.01
C ILE A 23 9.22 20.83 -7.84
N PRO A 24 10.32 21.45 -7.36
CA PRO A 24 11.58 21.46 -8.11
C PRO A 24 12.10 20.03 -8.23
N ILE A 25 12.35 19.63 -9.49
CA ILE A 25 13.15 18.45 -9.80
C ILE A 25 14.53 18.72 -9.20
N VAL A 26 14.87 17.96 -8.17
CA VAL A 26 16.21 18.02 -7.56
C VAL A 26 17.19 17.47 -8.60
N GLU A 27 17.95 18.36 -9.22
CA GLU A 27 19.10 17.98 -10.03
C GLU A 27 20.10 17.20 -9.16
N SER A 28 20.25 15.93 -9.49
CA SER A 28 21.25 15.04 -8.91
C SER A 28 22.65 15.57 -9.23
N VAL A 29 23.34 16.04 -8.20
CA VAL A 29 24.76 16.29 -8.26
C VAL A 29 25.48 14.95 -8.32
N ALA A 30 26.01 14.63 -9.51
CA ALA A 30 26.86 13.49 -9.72
C ALA A 30 28.12 13.57 -8.86
N ALA A 31 28.19 12.76 -7.82
CA ALA A 31 29.44 12.38 -7.16
C ALA A 31 29.83 10.99 -7.66
N GLU A 32 30.81 10.97 -8.51
CA GLU A 32 31.51 9.80 -9.02
C GLU A 32 32.19 9.07 -7.87
N GLN A 33 31.53 8.04 -7.34
CA GLN A 33 32.18 7.01 -6.51
C GLN A 33 31.96 5.65 -7.15
N LYS A 34 33.08 5.14 -7.66
CA LYS A 34 33.29 3.80 -8.19
C LYS A 34 32.94 2.77 -7.10
N ALA A 35 31.67 2.38 -7.02
CA ALA A 35 31.20 1.33 -6.13
C ALA A 35 31.19 0.00 -6.88
N VAL A 36 32.05 -0.90 -6.41
CA VAL A 36 32.09 -2.31 -6.71
C VAL A 36 30.69 -2.88 -6.59
N ALA A 37 30.24 -3.60 -7.62
CA ALA A 37 28.93 -4.23 -7.71
C ALA A 37 28.74 -5.26 -6.59
N ASN A 38 28.23 -4.81 -5.45
CA ASN A 38 27.49 -5.63 -4.51
C ASN A 38 26.02 -5.47 -4.86
N THR A 39 25.51 -6.29 -5.77
CA THR A 39 24.07 -6.50 -5.93
C THR A 39 23.53 -6.96 -4.59
N SER A 40 22.93 -6.02 -3.89
CA SER A 40 22.43 -6.13 -2.53
C SER A 40 21.45 -7.30 -2.42
N SER A 41 21.60 -8.12 -1.40
CA SER A 41 20.67 -9.21 -1.10
C SER A 41 19.24 -8.68 -0.83
N ALA A 42 19.06 -7.40 -0.61
CA ALA A 42 17.80 -6.72 -0.41
C ALA A 42 16.91 -6.74 -1.67
N ASP A 43 17.47 -6.50 -2.87
CA ASP A 43 16.71 -6.52 -4.13
C ASP A 43 16.06 -7.88 -4.40
N LYS A 44 16.72 -8.96 -3.98
CA LYS A 44 16.19 -10.33 -4.10
C LYS A 44 15.05 -10.63 -3.11
N VAL A 45 15.00 -9.93 -1.98
CA VAL A 45 13.94 -10.11 -0.98
C VAL A 45 12.62 -9.56 -1.53
N VAL A 46 12.63 -8.39 -2.15
CA VAL A 46 11.43 -7.74 -2.70
C VAL A 46 10.74 -8.61 -3.73
N ASP A 47 11.48 -9.06 -4.74
CA ASP A 47 10.94 -9.91 -5.82
C ASP A 47 10.35 -11.20 -5.31
N THR A 48 10.87 -11.64 -4.19
CA THR A 48 10.46 -12.88 -3.57
C THR A 48 9.14 -12.76 -2.81
N TYR A 49 8.89 -11.61 -2.15
CA TYR A 49 7.72 -11.43 -1.27
C TYR A 49 6.60 -10.57 -1.87
N TYR A 50 6.87 -9.88 -2.98
CA TYR A 50 5.85 -9.12 -3.70
C TYR A 50 6.02 -9.34 -5.21
N PRO A 51 5.57 -10.49 -5.74
CA PRO A 51 5.80 -10.85 -7.14
C PRO A 51 4.96 -9.95 -8.07
N LEU A 52 5.64 -9.10 -8.85
CA LEU A 52 5.05 -8.26 -9.88
C LEU A 52 5.18 -8.95 -11.23
N GLU A 53 4.15 -9.70 -11.64
CA GLU A 53 4.13 -10.49 -12.86
C GLU A 53 2.74 -10.41 -13.52
N VAL A 54 2.69 -10.10 -14.81
CA VAL A 54 1.43 -10.00 -15.56
C VAL A 54 0.68 -11.33 -15.57
N GLY A 55 -0.62 -11.27 -15.31
CA GLY A 55 -1.49 -12.45 -15.22
C GLY A 55 -1.59 -13.04 -13.81
N ARG A 56 -0.72 -12.63 -12.88
CA ARG A 56 -0.83 -13.04 -11.49
C ARG A 56 -2.07 -12.43 -10.84
N TYR A 57 -2.75 -13.21 -10.02
CA TYR A 57 -3.94 -12.79 -9.31
C TYR A 57 -3.93 -13.23 -7.85
N TRP A 58 -4.72 -12.53 -7.05
CA TRP A 58 -5.02 -12.83 -5.64
C TRP A 58 -6.48 -12.58 -5.38
N VAL A 59 -7.10 -13.47 -4.63
CA VAL A 59 -8.46 -13.31 -4.13
C VAL A 59 -8.40 -13.17 -2.62
N TYR A 60 -8.78 -12.00 -2.13
CA TYR A 60 -8.81 -11.70 -0.71
C TYR A 60 -10.22 -11.75 -0.17
N VAL A 61 -10.33 -12.20 1.06
CA VAL A 61 -11.55 -12.11 1.87
C VAL A 61 -11.29 -11.18 3.03
N SER A 62 -12.10 -10.15 3.16
CA SER A 62 -12.11 -9.24 4.29
C SER A 62 -13.38 -9.43 5.09
N GLU A 63 -13.24 -9.47 6.41
CA GLU A 63 -14.37 -9.59 7.35
C GLU A 63 -14.43 -8.32 8.21
N ASP A 64 -15.56 -7.64 8.16
CA ASP A 64 -15.90 -6.55 9.06
C ASP A 64 -16.72 -7.13 10.21
N ALA A 65 -16.05 -7.36 11.35
CA ALA A 65 -16.67 -7.96 12.52
C ALA A 65 -17.77 -7.08 13.14
N GLU A 66 -17.69 -5.74 12.99
CA GLU A 66 -18.68 -4.81 13.54
C GLU A 66 -19.99 -4.84 12.73
N ARG A 67 -19.87 -4.99 11.41
CA ARG A 67 -21.00 -5.04 10.47
C ARG A 67 -21.44 -6.45 10.14
N GLY A 68 -20.66 -7.46 10.51
CA GLY A 68 -20.90 -8.86 10.14
C GLY A 68 -20.85 -9.08 8.63
N THR A 69 -20.16 -8.22 7.88
CA THR A 69 -20.07 -8.31 6.42
C THR A 69 -18.78 -8.99 6.00
N ARG A 70 -18.89 -9.79 4.97
CA ARG A 70 -17.77 -10.47 4.31
C ARG A 70 -17.69 -10.01 2.87
N THR A 71 -16.53 -9.49 2.48
CA THR A 71 -16.28 -9.00 1.12
C THR A 71 -15.16 -9.81 0.49
N GLU A 72 -15.35 -10.22 -0.75
CA GLU A 72 -14.33 -10.87 -1.55
C GLU A 72 -13.88 -9.95 -2.66
N VAL A 73 -12.55 -9.77 -2.81
CA VAL A 73 -11.95 -8.88 -3.80
C VAL A 73 -10.87 -9.63 -4.56
N GLU A 74 -11.00 -9.68 -5.89
CA GLU A 74 -9.92 -10.16 -6.76
C GLU A 74 -9.06 -8.97 -7.20
N ARG A 75 -7.75 -9.10 -7.01
CA ARG A 75 -6.72 -8.21 -7.58
C ARG A 75 -5.90 -8.99 -8.59
N ARG A 76 -5.67 -8.41 -9.76
CA ARG A 76 -4.88 -9.04 -10.82
C ARG A 76 -3.98 -8.03 -11.48
N ILE A 77 -2.75 -8.41 -11.82
CA ILE A 77 -1.87 -7.62 -12.67
C ILE A 77 -2.29 -7.85 -14.13
N VAL A 78 -2.86 -6.82 -14.74
CA VAL A 78 -3.44 -6.92 -16.09
C VAL A 78 -2.49 -6.51 -17.20
N ARG A 79 -1.53 -5.63 -16.90
CA ARG A 79 -0.51 -5.22 -17.85
C ARG A 79 0.73 -4.65 -17.17
N ARG A 80 1.84 -4.62 -17.94
CA ARG A 80 3.09 -3.95 -17.58
C ARG A 80 3.40 -2.91 -18.67
N GLU A 81 3.99 -1.82 -18.26
CA GLU A 81 4.46 -0.75 -19.13
C GLU A 81 5.86 -0.32 -18.67
N SER A 82 6.80 -0.18 -19.59
CA SER A 82 8.13 0.37 -19.29
C SER A 82 8.15 1.85 -19.66
N ARG A 83 8.51 2.70 -18.71
CA ARG A 83 8.68 4.15 -18.92
C ARG A 83 10.05 4.58 -18.41
N ALA A 84 10.88 5.07 -19.29
CA ALA A 84 12.28 5.38 -18.99
C ALA A 84 12.94 4.21 -18.27
N ASP A 85 13.37 4.40 -17.02
CA ASP A 85 14.06 3.39 -16.21
C ASP A 85 13.13 2.66 -15.23
N GLN A 86 11.79 2.84 -15.36
CA GLN A 86 10.82 2.30 -14.40
C GLN A 86 9.84 1.34 -15.08
N GLU A 87 9.56 0.23 -14.42
CA GLU A 87 8.49 -0.70 -14.80
C GLU A 87 7.23 -0.43 -13.97
N LEU A 88 6.11 -0.19 -14.65
CA LEU A 88 4.81 0.05 -14.06
C LEU A 88 3.92 -1.18 -14.25
N PHE A 89 3.32 -1.66 -13.18
CA PHE A 89 2.40 -2.80 -13.16
C PHE A 89 1.00 -2.31 -12.81
N TYR A 90 0.05 -2.53 -13.71
CA TYR A 90 -1.33 -2.09 -13.57
C TYR A 90 -2.21 -3.22 -13.08
N PHE A 91 -2.96 -2.94 -12.02
CA PHE A 91 -3.90 -3.89 -11.43
C PHE A 91 -5.32 -3.68 -11.94
N SER A 92 -6.14 -4.72 -11.81
CA SER A 92 -7.56 -4.72 -12.21
C SER A 92 -8.43 -3.73 -11.43
N ASP A 93 -7.99 -3.33 -10.24
CA ASP A 93 -8.64 -2.34 -9.38
C ASP A 93 -8.22 -0.89 -9.67
N GLY A 94 -7.42 -0.67 -10.71
CA GLY A 94 -6.89 0.64 -11.08
C GLY A 94 -5.61 1.05 -10.34
N THR A 95 -5.14 0.24 -9.39
CA THR A 95 -3.85 0.47 -8.73
C THR A 95 -2.71 0.32 -9.72
N VAL A 96 -1.66 1.15 -9.57
CA VAL A 96 -0.39 1.04 -10.30
C VAL A 96 0.71 0.77 -9.29
N ALA A 97 1.47 -0.30 -9.47
CA ALA A 97 2.65 -0.58 -8.66
C ALA A 97 3.93 -0.42 -9.46
N PHE A 98 4.97 0.04 -8.79
CA PHE A 98 6.32 0.12 -9.33
C PHE A 98 7.36 -0.04 -8.23
N ARG A 99 8.60 -0.26 -8.63
CA ARG A 99 9.74 -0.33 -7.73
C ARG A 99 10.56 0.94 -7.84
N GLU A 100 11.01 1.39 -6.71
CA GLU A 100 11.97 2.48 -6.60
C GLU A 100 12.86 2.19 -5.39
N ASP A 101 14.15 2.15 -5.61
CA ASP A 101 15.14 1.70 -4.64
C ASP A 101 14.77 0.33 -4.02
N ASP A 102 14.73 0.27 -2.70
CA ASP A 102 14.38 -0.89 -1.91
C ASP A 102 12.89 -0.93 -1.51
N LYS A 103 11.99 -0.29 -2.29
CA LYS A 103 10.57 -0.16 -1.96
C LYS A 103 9.69 -0.50 -3.14
N ILE A 104 8.48 -0.96 -2.81
CA ILE A 104 7.39 -1.05 -3.78
C ILE A 104 6.36 0.02 -3.43
N PHE A 105 6.05 0.82 -4.42
CA PHE A 105 4.99 1.83 -4.34
C PHE A 105 3.74 1.28 -5.04
N GLU A 106 2.60 1.42 -4.38
CA GLU A 106 1.30 1.20 -4.97
C GLU A 106 0.53 2.53 -4.94
N MET A 107 0.12 3.00 -6.09
CA MET A 107 -0.73 4.19 -6.23
C MET A 107 -2.15 3.75 -6.55
N GLY A 108 -3.08 4.08 -5.70
CA GLY A 108 -4.51 3.87 -5.93
C GLY A 108 -5.06 4.81 -7.00
N PRO A 109 -6.24 4.49 -7.57
CA PRO A 109 -6.88 5.30 -8.63
C PRO A 109 -7.24 6.72 -8.16
N GLU A 110 -7.45 6.93 -6.86
CA GLU A 110 -7.76 8.23 -6.25
C GLU A 110 -6.51 8.97 -5.74
N GLY A 111 -5.30 8.47 -6.06
CA GLY A 111 -4.04 9.10 -5.70
C GLY A 111 -3.48 8.69 -4.34
N GLY A 112 -4.16 7.81 -3.60
CA GLY A 112 -3.62 7.24 -2.36
C GLY A 112 -2.36 6.43 -2.62
N VAL A 113 -1.33 6.62 -1.78
CA VAL A 113 -0.05 5.91 -1.90
C VAL A 113 0.10 4.91 -0.77
N ASN A 114 0.42 3.68 -1.13
CA ASN A 114 0.84 2.63 -0.22
C ASN A 114 2.29 2.23 -0.54
N VAL A 115 3.14 2.20 0.48
CA VAL A 115 4.55 1.81 0.31
C VAL A 115 4.80 0.52 1.05
N ILE A 116 5.44 -0.43 0.39
CA ILE A 116 5.86 -1.70 0.98
C ILE A 116 7.37 -1.62 1.18
N PRO A 117 7.84 -1.46 2.43
CA PRO A 117 9.26 -1.40 2.72
C PRO A 117 9.88 -2.77 2.53
N THR A 118 11.13 -2.80 2.12
CA THR A 118 11.92 -4.02 1.96
C THR A 118 13.22 -3.98 2.75
N GLY A 119 13.54 -2.79 3.26
CA GLY A 119 14.66 -2.55 4.18
C GLY A 119 14.22 -2.59 5.65
N ALA A 120 15.19 -2.67 6.57
CA ALA A 120 14.96 -2.74 8.02
C ALA A 120 14.53 -1.38 8.62
N GLU A 121 14.87 -0.28 7.96
CA GLU A 121 14.58 1.07 8.46
C GLU A 121 13.09 1.39 8.34
N PRO A 122 12.50 2.05 9.34
CA PRO A 122 11.13 2.53 9.25
C PRO A 122 10.96 3.52 8.09
N TYR A 123 9.90 3.35 7.34
CA TYR A 123 9.52 4.27 6.28
C TYR A 123 8.31 5.10 6.68
N VAL A 124 8.47 6.43 6.68
CA VAL A 124 7.44 7.38 7.12
C VAL A 124 6.99 8.24 5.94
N TYR A 125 5.68 8.33 5.73
CA TYR A 125 5.11 9.15 4.66
C TYR A 125 3.70 9.63 5.02
N ARG A 126 3.13 10.48 4.15
CA ARG A 126 1.75 10.96 4.27
C ARG A 126 0.96 10.54 3.04
N SER A 127 -0.25 10.05 3.26
CA SER A 127 -1.18 9.68 2.19
C SER A 127 -2.61 9.82 2.71
N GLU A 128 -3.51 10.38 1.90
CA GLU A 128 -4.95 10.49 2.20
C GLU A 128 -5.26 11.12 3.58
N GLY A 129 -4.51 12.14 3.97
CA GLY A 129 -4.67 12.81 5.27
C GLY A 129 -4.16 12.01 6.47
N LEU A 130 -3.46 10.91 6.24
CA LEU A 130 -2.85 10.07 7.26
C LEU A 130 -1.34 10.28 7.32
N HIS A 131 -0.81 10.32 8.54
CA HIS A 131 0.60 10.09 8.83
C HIS A 131 0.79 8.59 9.00
N ILE A 132 1.66 7.99 8.20
CA ILE A 132 1.84 6.54 8.10
C ILE A 132 3.32 6.21 8.36
N GLU A 133 3.54 5.24 9.23
CA GLU A 133 4.85 4.64 9.52
C GLU A 133 4.79 3.15 9.22
N LYS A 134 5.75 2.65 8.43
CA LYS A 134 5.87 1.22 8.13
C LYS A 134 7.24 0.70 8.48
N GLN A 135 7.25 -0.48 9.06
CA GLN A 135 8.47 -1.15 9.49
C GLN A 135 8.33 -2.66 9.30
N ILE A 136 9.43 -3.31 8.89
CA ILE A 136 9.51 -4.77 8.97
C ILE A 136 9.60 -5.15 10.45
N GLY A 137 8.62 -5.92 10.92
CA GLY A 137 8.58 -6.41 12.28
C GLY A 137 9.32 -7.73 12.46
N ASN A 138 9.14 -8.65 11.51
CA ASN A 138 9.78 -9.96 11.54
C ASN A 138 10.02 -10.45 10.11
N LEU A 139 11.21 -11.01 9.84
CA LEU A 139 11.63 -11.54 8.53
C LEU A 139 11.33 -13.03 8.33
N ASP A 140 11.02 -13.75 9.39
CA ASP A 140 10.76 -15.19 9.34
C ASP A 140 9.65 -15.57 10.32
N THR A 141 8.42 -15.26 9.93
CA THR A 141 7.23 -15.60 10.73
C THR A 141 6.36 -16.62 10.01
N VAL A 142 5.41 -17.17 10.75
CA VAL A 142 4.42 -18.12 10.24
C VAL A 142 3.06 -17.48 10.33
N MET A 143 2.31 -17.48 9.22
CA MET A 143 0.90 -17.10 9.21
C MET A 143 0.04 -18.34 8.99
N ILE A 144 -0.96 -18.52 9.84
CA ILE A 144 -1.93 -19.62 9.75
C ILE A 144 -3.30 -19.02 9.46
N LEU A 145 -3.90 -19.42 8.34
CA LEU A 145 -5.19 -18.97 7.87
C LEU A 145 -6.10 -20.19 7.67
N GLY A 146 -6.97 -20.45 8.64
CA GLY A 146 -7.76 -21.69 8.65
C GLY A 146 -6.86 -22.93 8.67
N GLN A 147 -6.88 -23.73 7.61
CA GLN A 147 -6.04 -24.92 7.46
C GLN A 147 -4.72 -24.65 6.70
N GLN A 148 -4.57 -23.46 6.10
CA GLN A 148 -3.37 -23.12 5.35
C GLN A 148 -2.31 -22.54 6.25
N ARG A 149 -1.07 -23.00 6.07
CA ARG A 149 0.11 -22.52 6.78
C ARG A 149 1.08 -21.90 5.78
N TYR A 150 1.43 -20.66 5.98
CA TYR A 150 2.46 -19.95 5.23
C TYR A 150 3.68 -19.76 6.12
N SER A 151 4.78 -20.39 5.74
CA SER A 151 6.07 -20.27 6.44
C SER A 151 6.93 -19.20 5.78
N HIS A 152 7.95 -18.74 6.52
CA HIS A 152 8.90 -17.73 6.03
C HIS A 152 8.22 -16.45 5.51
N CYS A 153 7.20 -15.98 6.24
CA CYS A 153 6.55 -14.74 5.92
C CYS A 153 7.36 -13.55 6.46
N VAL A 154 7.36 -12.46 5.69
CA VAL A 154 7.77 -11.15 6.18
C VAL A 154 6.55 -10.45 6.77
N GLN A 155 6.69 -10.00 8.02
CA GLN A 155 5.68 -9.19 8.69
C GLN A 155 6.03 -7.72 8.51
N VAL A 156 5.09 -6.93 7.99
CA VAL A 156 5.18 -5.47 7.90
C VAL A 156 4.16 -4.85 8.83
N VAL A 157 4.63 -4.16 9.86
CA VAL A 157 3.77 -3.40 10.78
C VAL A 157 3.55 -2.00 10.21
N THR A 158 2.29 -1.64 10.04
CA THR A 158 1.87 -0.31 9.61
C THR A 158 1.20 0.39 10.78
N ARG A 159 1.72 1.56 11.18
CA ARG A 159 1.09 2.47 12.15
C ARG A 159 0.58 3.69 11.43
N PHE A 160 -0.56 4.21 11.85
CA PHE A 160 -1.14 5.39 11.22
C PHE A 160 -2.01 6.19 12.18
N ARG A 161 -2.10 7.50 11.91
CA ARG A 161 -3.01 8.43 12.57
C ARG A 161 -3.38 9.57 11.62
N PRO A 162 -4.51 10.26 11.84
CA PRO A 162 -4.83 11.45 11.07
C PRO A 162 -3.76 12.55 11.25
N VAL A 163 -3.43 13.26 10.18
CA VAL A 163 -2.42 14.34 10.22
C VAL A 163 -2.90 15.51 11.08
N ASP A 164 -4.19 15.78 11.08
CA ASP A 164 -4.85 16.85 11.85
C ASP A 164 -5.07 16.50 13.33
N GLN A 165 -4.74 15.27 13.74
CA GLN A 165 -4.89 14.78 15.12
C GLN A 165 -3.57 14.17 15.63
N PRO A 166 -2.50 14.97 15.75
CA PRO A 166 -1.16 14.46 16.10
C PRO A 166 -1.09 13.84 17.50
N GLU A 167 -1.99 14.23 18.40
CA GLU A 167 -2.09 13.70 19.77
C GLU A 167 -2.84 12.36 19.85
N GLN A 168 -3.52 11.96 18.76
CA GLN A 168 -4.22 10.68 18.76
C GLN A 168 -3.22 9.52 18.76
N GLU A 169 -3.51 8.50 19.56
CA GLU A 169 -2.74 7.27 19.54
C GLU A 169 -2.74 6.63 18.14
N MET A 170 -1.58 6.17 17.70
CA MET A 170 -1.45 5.50 16.39
C MET A 170 -2.16 4.15 16.42
N ARG A 171 -3.05 3.94 15.48
CA ARG A 171 -3.59 2.61 15.18
C ARG A 171 -2.57 1.81 14.40
N ALA A 172 -2.61 0.51 14.52
CA ALA A 172 -1.68 -0.34 13.79
C ALA A 172 -2.34 -1.63 13.28
N TYR A 173 -1.77 -2.13 12.18
CA TYR A 173 -2.03 -3.48 11.68
C TYR A 173 -0.73 -4.12 11.19
N ALA A 174 -0.68 -5.45 11.19
CA ALA A 174 0.38 -6.24 10.60
C ALA A 174 -0.09 -6.87 9.28
N SER A 175 0.74 -6.77 8.25
CA SER A 175 0.56 -7.45 6.96
C SER A 175 1.63 -8.53 6.82
N TYR A 176 1.25 -9.71 6.34
CA TYR A 176 2.13 -10.85 6.19
C TYR A 176 2.31 -11.18 4.71
N TYR A 177 3.54 -11.17 4.25
CA TYR A 177 3.89 -11.45 2.86
C TYR A 177 4.64 -12.79 2.80
N ALA A 178 4.07 -13.76 2.11
CA ALA A 178 4.69 -15.06 1.91
C ALA A 178 5.52 -15.09 0.62
N ARG A 179 6.61 -15.82 0.68
CA ARG A 179 7.57 -15.96 -0.41
C ARG A 179 6.91 -16.48 -1.69
N GLY A 180 7.10 -15.81 -2.82
CA GLY A 180 6.56 -16.16 -4.13
C GLY A 180 5.05 -15.99 -4.28
N ILE A 181 4.35 -15.57 -3.21
CA ILE A 181 2.89 -15.43 -3.17
C ILE A 181 2.50 -13.96 -3.09
N GLY A 182 3.08 -13.19 -2.20
CA GLY A 182 2.66 -11.84 -1.88
C GLY A 182 1.94 -11.76 -0.54
N LEU A 183 1.07 -10.77 -0.40
CA LEU A 183 0.25 -10.59 0.81
C LEU A 183 -0.65 -11.82 1.02
N VAL A 184 -0.54 -12.45 2.17
CA VAL A 184 -1.36 -13.62 2.55
C VAL A 184 -2.38 -13.28 3.64
N GLY A 185 -2.10 -12.29 4.48
CA GLY A 185 -3.04 -11.90 5.53
C GLY A 185 -2.71 -10.55 6.16
N ARG A 186 -3.71 -10.02 6.85
CA ARG A 186 -3.60 -8.77 7.63
C ARG A 186 -4.41 -8.92 8.90
N GLU A 187 -3.88 -8.41 10.02
CA GLU A 187 -4.55 -8.41 11.32
C GLU A 187 -4.29 -7.10 12.07
N LEU A 188 -5.09 -6.79 13.06
CA LEU A 188 -4.84 -5.68 13.96
C LEU A 188 -3.54 -5.92 14.75
N TRP A 189 -2.83 -4.84 15.08
CA TRP A 189 -1.57 -4.93 15.80
C TRP A 189 -1.56 -4.03 17.05
N PRO A 190 -1.13 -4.54 18.21
CA PRO A 190 -0.80 -5.94 18.51
C PRO A 190 -2.05 -6.84 18.41
N PRO A 191 -1.88 -8.12 18.02
CA PRO A 191 -3.01 -9.02 17.92
C PRO A 191 -3.59 -9.28 19.31
N SER A 192 -4.90 -9.23 19.42
CA SER A 192 -5.59 -9.66 20.65
C SER A 192 -5.74 -11.18 20.65
N PRO A 193 -5.64 -11.85 21.80
CA PRO A 193 -5.87 -13.29 21.87
C PRO A 193 -7.24 -13.67 21.27
N GLY A 194 -7.23 -14.54 20.27
CA GLY A 194 -8.44 -15.01 19.61
C GLY A 194 -9.00 -14.06 18.54
N SER A 195 -8.34 -12.93 18.24
CA SER A 195 -8.74 -12.09 17.11
C SER A 195 -8.50 -12.80 15.78
N ALA A 196 -9.49 -12.73 14.88
CA ALA A 196 -9.35 -13.21 13.52
C ALA A 196 -8.61 -12.16 12.66
N PRO A 197 -7.87 -12.59 11.63
CA PRO A 197 -7.33 -11.68 10.63
C PRO A 197 -8.44 -10.85 9.96
N THR A 198 -8.20 -9.56 9.75
CA THR A 198 -9.14 -8.66 9.08
C THR A 198 -9.19 -8.87 7.56
N GLN A 199 -8.12 -9.43 7.00
CA GLN A 199 -8.04 -9.81 5.60
C GLN A 199 -7.23 -11.09 5.44
N THR A 200 -7.71 -12.00 4.61
CA THR A 200 -7.06 -13.30 4.35
C THR A 200 -6.99 -13.59 2.87
N LEU A 201 -5.89 -14.20 2.43
CA LEU A 201 -5.76 -14.74 1.08
C LEU A 201 -6.56 -16.04 0.98
N ARG A 202 -7.48 -16.11 0.01
CA ARG A 202 -8.29 -17.30 -0.28
C ARG A 202 -7.75 -18.10 -1.44
N ASP A 203 -7.31 -17.41 -2.49
CA ASP A 203 -6.80 -18.03 -3.72
C ASP A 203 -5.77 -17.13 -4.40
N TYR A 204 -4.84 -17.73 -5.13
CA TYR A 204 -3.79 -16.99 -5.85
C TYR A 204 -3.20 -17.87 -6.97
N GLY A 205 -2.56 -17.23 -7.94
CA GLY A 205 -1.76 -17.95 -8.94
C GLY A 205 -1.54 -17.14 -10.21
N PRO A 206 -0.79 -17.73 -11.16
CA PRO A 206 -0.90 -17.32 -12.54
C PRO A 206 -2.22 -17.85 -13.09
N ARG A 207 -2.94 -17.04 -13.88
CA ARG A 207 -4.10 -17.54 -14.59
C ARG A 207 -3.64 -18.65 -15.55
N LYS A 208 -4.17 -19.86 -15.42
CA LYS A 208 -4.05 -20.87 -16.47
C LYS A 208 -4.74 -20.30 -17.70
N MET A 209 -3.95 -19.97 -18.74
CA MET A 209 -4.47 -19.63 -20.07
C MET A 209 -5.17 -20.85 -20.68
#